data_6bf5bded3db1d27fcf9cb9c02a35b3ba
#
_entry.id   6bf5bded3db1d27fcf9cb9c02a35b3ba
#
_cell.length_a   1.000
_cell.length_b   1.000
_cell.length_c   1.000
_cell.angle_alpha   90.00
_cell.angle_beta   90.00
_cell.angle_gamma   90.00
#
_symmetry.space_group_name_H-M   'P 1'
#
loop_
_entity.id
_entity.type
_entity.pdbx_description
1 polymer ?
#
loop_
_entity_poly.entity_id
_entity_poly.type
_entity_poly.pdbx_seq_one_letter_code
_entity_poly.pdbx_strand_id
1 'polypeptide(L)'
;MVRAEAANDSYRDEANKVLDSIKLFLDRHPIRYRCEWVVGSPAAEIVEATRREKTHMIVMGTHGHGSLGRVLMRSVAQRVVADCDVPVLPVK
;
A
#
# COMPACT_ATOMS: atom_id res chain seq x y z
N MET A 1 0.48 -9.30 -3.65
CA MET A 1 1.19 -8.11 -4.20
C MET A 1 1.42 -7.11 -3.08
N VAL A 2 2.60 -6.52 -3.06
CA VAL A 2 2.94 -5.44 -2.13
C VAL A 2 3.09 -4.16 -2.93
N ARG A 3 2.49 -3.08 -2.46
CA ARG A 3 2.54 -1.78 -3.12
C ARG A 3 3.01 -0.69 -2.19
N ALA A 4 3.80 0.23 -2.74
CA ALA A 4 4.13 1.50 -2.12
C ALA A 4 3.65 2.62 -3.04
N GLU A 5 3.06 3.66 -2.47
CA GLU A 5 2.54 4.78 -3.22
C GLU A 5 3.51 5.95 -3.15
N ALA A 6 3.76 6.60 -4.30
CA ALA A 6 4.61 7.77 -4.38
C ALA A 6 3.88 8.89 -5.11
N ALA A 7 4.04 10.13 -4.62
CA ALA A 7 3.36 11.29 -5.18
C ALA A 7 4.05 11.87 -6.40
N ASN A 8 5.38 11.72 -6.50
CA ASN A 8 6.16 12.20 -7.63
C ASN A 8 7.52 11.51 -7.67
N ASP A 9 8.33 11.85 -8.67
CA ASP A 9 9.65 11.24 -8.89
C ASP A 9 10.64 11.45 -7.74
N SER A 10 10.47 12.52 -6.95
CA SER A 10 11.36 12.77 -5.82
C SER A 10 11.21 11.75 -4.69
N TYR A 11 10.09 11.02 -4.67
CA TYR A 11 9.86 9.97 -3.69
C TYR A 11 10.25 8.58 -4.17
N ARG A 12 10.75 8.49 -5.39
CA ARG A 12 11.12 7.20 -6.00
C ARG A 12 12.13 6.43 -5.17
N ASP A 13 13.18 7.12 -4.71
CA ASP A 13 14.23 6.49 -3.93
C ASP A 13 13.72 6.00 -2.57
N GLU A 14 12.84 6.77 -1.94
CA GLU A 14 12.22 6.35 -0.68
C GLU A 14 11.30 5.17 -0.87
N ALA A 15 10.50 5.16 -1.94
CA ALA A 15 9.63 4.04 -2.26
C ALA A 15 10.45 2.77 -2.47
N ASN A 16 11.56 2.87 -3.20
CA ASN A 16 12.44 1.74 -3.42
C ASN A 16 13.07 1.22 -2.12
N LYS A 17 13.47 2.11 -1.21
CA LYS A 17 13.99 1.70 0.09
C LYS A 17 12.96 0.93 0.91
N VAL A 18 11.73 1.42 0.93
CA VAL A 18 10.64 0.74 1.63
C VAL A 18 10.39 -0.63 1.03
N LEU A 19 10.32 -0.72 -0.29
CA LEU A 19 10.09 -1.99 -0.97
C LEU A 19 11.24 -2.96 -0.75
N ASP A 20 12.49 -2.49 -0.75
CA ASP A 20 13.65 -3.34 -0.52
C ASP A 20 13.63 -3.94 0.90
N SER A 21 13.25 -3.16 1.90
CA SER A 21 13.07 -3.66 3.27
C SER A 21 12.01 -4.74 3.34
N ILE A 22 10.89 -4.53 2.67
CA ILE A 22 9.79 -5.49 2.64
C ILE A 22 10.20 -6.77 1.92
N LYS A 23 10.91 -6.65 0.81
CA LYS A 23 11.44 -7.80 0.08
C LYS A 23 12.37 -8.64 0.94
N LEU A 24 13.28 -8.01 1.65
CA LEU A 24 14.17 -8.72 2.57
C LEU A 24 13.41 -9.50 3.62
N PHE A 25 12.36 -8.91 4.16
CA PHE A 25 11.50 -9.59 5.13
C PHE A 25 10.76 -10.76 4.50
N LEU A 26 10.13 -10.56 3.34
CA LEU A 26 9.34 -11.58 2.67
C LEU A 26 10.18 -12.73 2.13
N ASP A 27 11.41 -12.47 1.72
CA ASP A 27 12.30 -13.51 1.20
C ASP A 27 12.71 -14.55 2.26
N ARG A 28 12.50 -14.24 3.54
CA ARG A 28 12.73 -15.18 4.65
C ARG A 28 11.57 -16.15 4.83
N HIS A 29 10.47 -15.98 4.11
CA HIS A 29 9.26 -16.77 4.26
C HIS A 29 8.90 -17.45 2.94
N PRO A 30 8.28 -18.65 2.96
CA PRO A 30 7.87 -19.33 1.74
C PRO A 30 6.59 -18.73 1.16
N ILE A 31 6.63 -17.45 0.81
CA ILE A 31 5.49 -16.69 0.30
C ILE A 31 5.80 -16.22 -1.11
N ARG A 32 4.85 -16.38 -2.01
CA ARG A 32 4.93 -15.77 -3.34
C ARG A 32 4.42 -14.35 -3.25
N TYR A 33 5.19 -13.40 -3.75
CA TYR A 33 4.80 -12.00 -3.73
C TYR A 33 5.32 -11.27 -4.97
N ARG A 34 4.73 -10.12 -5.22
CA ARG A 34 5.16 -9.18 -6.23
C ARG A 34 5.11 -7.78 -5.62
N CYS A 35 6.16 -7.01 -5.83
CA CYS A 35 6.25 -5.63 -5.33
C CYS A 35 6.18 -4.66 -6.49
N GLU A 36 5.39 -3.60 -6.30
CA GLU A 36 5.37 -2.48 -7.24
C GLU A 36 5.08 -1.19 -6.50
N TRP A 37 5.45 -0.07 -7.10
CA TRP A 37 5.08 1.25 -6.62
C TRP A 37 4.40 2.01 -7.75
N VAL A 38 3.47 2.90 -7.39
CA VAL A 38 2.73 3.69 -8.36
C VAL A 38 2.63 5.13 -7.89
N VAL A 39 2.46 6.02 -8.86
CA VAL A 39 2.23 7.45 -8.61
C VAL A 39 0.76 7.73 -8.92
N GLY A 40 0.09 8.41 -7.99
CA GLY A 40 -1.31 8.75 -8.20
C GLY A 40 -2.05 8.98 -6.89
N SER A 41 -3.36 8.98 -6.96
CA SER A 41 -4.22 9.06 -5.77
C SER A 41 -4.20 7.71 -5.06
N PRO A 42 -3.70 7.63 -3.82
CA PRO A 42 -3.48 6.35 -3.15
C PRO A 42 -4.74 5.47 -3.06
N ALA A 43 -5.85 6.05 -2.63
CA ALA A 43 -7.09 5.26 -2.48
C ALA A 43 -7.58 4.72 -3.82
N ALA A 44 -7.59 5.55 -4.85
CA ALA A 44 -8.04 5.14 -6.17
C ALA A 44 -7.15 4.04 -6.76
N GLU A 45 -5.84 4.16 -6.59
CA GLU A 45 -4.88 3.16 -7.08
C GLU A 45 -5.03 1.83 -6.36
N ILE A 46 -5.27 1.84 -5.06
CA ILE A 46 -5.50 0.63 -4.27
C ILE A 46 -6.78 -0.08 -4.74
N VAL A 47 -7.86 0.67 -4.89
CA VAL A 47 -9.15 0.12 -5.34
C VAL A 47 -9.01 -0.50 -6.74
N GLU A 48 -8.34 0.20 -7.64
CA GLU A 48 -8.12 -0.28 -9.00
C GLU A 48 -7.27 -1.57 -9.01
N ALA A 49 -6.21 -1.61 -8.21
CA ALA A 49 -5.38 -2.80 -8.08
C ALA A 49 -6.18 -3.99 -7.56
N THR A 50 -7.06 -3.76 -6.59
CA THR A 50 -7.92 -4.79 -6.02
C THR A 50 -8.80 -5.44 -7.08
N ARG A 51 -9.39 -4.63 -7.95
CA ARG A 51 -10.23 -5.12 -9.04
C ARG A 51 -9.42 -5.89 -10.08
N ARG A 52 -8.28 -5.32 -10.47
CA ARG A 52 -7.42 -5.91 -11.49
C ARG A 52 -6.85 -7.25 -11.06
N GLU A 53 -6.43 -7.35 -9.81
CA GLU A 53 -5.78 -8.54 -9.27
C GLU A 53 -6.77 -9.54 -8.63
N LYS A 54 -8.04 -9.20 -8.59
CA LYS A 54 -9.07 -10.03 -7.96
C LYS A 54 -8.69 -10.43 -6.53
N THR A 55 -8.30 -9.44 -5.76
CA THR A 55 -7.82 -9.60 -4.40
C THR A 55 -8.92 -10.07 -3.46
N HIS A 56 -8.59 -10.95 -2.52
CA HIS A 56 -9.54 -11.45 -1.52
C HIS A 56 -9.58 -10.60 -0.25
N MET A 57 -8.50 -9.90 0.06
CA MET A 57 -8.39 -9.07 1.25
C MET A 57 -7.30 -8.02 1.04
N ILE A 58 -7.48 -6.86 1.65
CA ILE A 58 -6.48 -5.81 1.67
C ILE A 58 -5.92 -5.69 3.08
N VAL A 59 -4.60 -5.69 3.20
CA VAL A 59 -3.91 -5.37 4.46
C VAL A 59 -3.14 -4.08 4.22
N MET A 60 -3.41 -3.07 5.04
CA MET A 60 -2.74 -1.78 4.84
C MET A 60 -2.33 -1.15 6.16
N GLY A 61 -1.20 -0.46 6.13
CA GLY A 61 -0.74 0.31 7.26
C GLY A 61 -1.54 1.59 7.42
N THR A 62 -1.82 1.98 8.66
CA THR A 62 -2.53 3.21 8.98
C THR A 62 -1.61 4.29 9.54
N HIS A 63 -0.32 3.97 9.69
CA HIS A 63 0.71 4.89 10.18
C HIS A 63 1.68 5.25 9.05
N GLY A 64 1.62 6.51 8.61
CA GLY A 64 2.63 7.06 7.73
C GLY A 64 3.77 7.69 8.51
N HIS A 65 4.80 8.16 7.81
CA HIS A 65 5.90 8.87 8.43
C HIS A 65 5.44 10.24 8.90
N GLY A 66 5.63 10.53 10.20
CA GLY A 66 5.26 11.80 10.79
C GLY A 66 3.77 11.94 11.03
N SER A 67 3.36 13.07 11.63
CA SER A 67 1.96 13.32 11.96
C SER A 67 1.08 13.51 10.73
N LEU A 68 1.60 14.17 9.71
CA LEU A 68 0.88 14.39 8.47
C LEU A 68 0.63 13.06 7.73
N GLY A 69 1.65 12.20 7.67
CA GLY A 69 1.51 10.89 7.05
C GLY A 69 0.48 10.02 7.76
N ARG A 70 0.39 10.14 9.07
CA ARG A 70 -0.59 9.40 9.87
C ARG A 70 -2.04 9.81 9.52
N VAL A 71 -2.28 11.12 9.42
CA VAL A 71 -3.60 11.65 9.05
C VAL A 71 -3.97 11.22 7.63
N LEU A 72 -3.01 11.33 6.71
CA LEU A 72 -3.22 10.95 5.32
C LEU A 72 -3.59 9.47 5.18
N MET A 73 -2.88 8.58 5.89
CA MET A 73 -3.15 7.14 5.81
C MET A 73 -4.51 6.77 6.37
N ARG A 74 -4.99 7.47 7.40
CA ARG A 74 -6.35 7.24 7.91
C ARG A 74 -7.40 7.59 6.87
N SER A 75 -7.27 8.72 6.21
CA SER A 75 -8.18 9.13 5.14
C SER A 75 -8.18 8.14 3.99
N VAL A 76 -7.00 7.67 3.60
CA VAL A 76 -6.85 6.67 2.53
C VAL A 76 -7.56 5.38 2.92
N ALA A 77 -7.35 4.89 4.15
CA ALA A 77 -7.95 3.66 4.62
C ALA A 77 -9.49 3.75 4.63
N GLN A 78 -10.05 4.86 5.09
CA GLN A 78 -11.50 5.06 5.09
C GLN A 78 -12.07 5.03 3.69
N ARG A 79 -11.39 5.64 2.74
CA ARG A 79 -11.82 5.67 1.35
C ARG A 79 -11.76 4.30 0.70
N VAL A 80 -10.69 3.54 0.98
CA VAL A 80 -10.54 2.18 0.47
C VAL A 80 -11.66 1.29 1.01
N VAL A 81 -11.97 1.38 2.30
CA VAL A 81 -13.06 0.61 2.90
C VAL A 81 -14.39 0.93 2.23
N ALA A 82 -14.63 2.21 1.94
CA ALA A 82 -15.90 2.63 1.31
C ALA A 82 -16.04 2.15 -0.12
N ASP A 83 -14.93 2.08 -0.86
CA ASP A 83 -14.97 1.84 -2.31
C ASP A 83 -14.63 0.40 -2.72
N CYS A 84 -14.13 -0.43 -1.79
CA CYS A 84 -13.77 -1.82 -2.08
C CYS A 84 -14.85 -2.78 -1.61
N ASP A 85 -15.00 -3.87 -2.35
CA ASP A 85 -15.93 -4.96 -2.01
C ASP A 85 -15.29 -6.07 -1.20
N VAL A 86 -14.00 -5.95 -0.88
CA VAL A 86 -13.26 -6.96 -0.13
C VAL A 86 -12.92 -6.45 1.27
N PRO A 87 -12.71 -7.38 2.22
CA PRO A 87 -12.32 -6.97 3.58
C PRO A 87 -11.01 -6.18 3.59
N VAL A 88 -10.93 -5.18 4.45
CA VAL A 88 -9.74 -4.37 4.65
C VAL A 88 -9.29 -4.52 6.10
N LEU A 89 -8.05 -4.94 6.29
CA LEU A 89 -7.45 -5.09 7.61
C LEU A 89 -6.43 -3.98 7.83
N PRO A 90 -6.76 -2.99 8.66
CA PRO A 90 -5.80 -1.94 8.99
C PRO A 90 -4.81 -2.45 10.04
N VAL A 91 -3.54 -2.13 9.87
CA VAL A 91 -2.49 -2.45 10.85
C VAL A 91 -1.75 -1.19 11.25
N LYS A 92 -1.31 -1.15 12.49
CA LYS A 92 -0.53 -0.02 13.00
C LYS A 92 0.92 -0.09 12.58
#